data_bf2dd574ae616c46c0adbddcfc0a59d4
#
_entry.id   bf2dd574ae616c46c0adbddcfc0a59d4
#
_cell.length_a   1.000
_cell.length_b   1.000
_cell.length_c   1.000
_cell.angle_alpha   90.00
_cell.angle_beta   90.00
_cell.angle_gamma   90.00
#
_symmetry.space_group_name_H-M   'P 1'
#
loop_
_entity.id
_entity.type
_entity.pdbx_description
1 polymer ?
#
loop_
_entity_poly.entity_id
_entity_poly.type
_entity_poly.pdbx_seq_one_letter_code
_entity_poly.pdbx_strand_id
1 'polypeptide(L)'
;MDTNKDGDGAAVAAVSDRRNEKERRSESDATDFYFPNSKRVYVSGKLHPEIHVPFREISLAPTKSMNGEIEVNEPVRVYDTSGPWGDPDFHGDVEQGLPALRATWIRDRGDVKECEGRKVQPIDDGWLSEKHAASRNGEGSGFRFQGSEKRKPLRASAGHPVTQLWYARQGIITPEMEFIAIRENLGREALKFEIRNSKFEIARNDLAHEHGGENFGANIPDQITSEFVRAEVARGRAIIPANINHPESEPMIIGRNFLVKINANIGNSAVASSIEEEVEKMRWATKWGADTVMDLSTGKNIHATREWIIRNSPVPIGTVPIYQALEKVGGRAEELTWEIYRDTL
;
A
#
# COMPACT_ATOMS: atom_id res chain seq x y z
N MET A 1 30.75 11.72 -58.31
CA MET A 1 29.69 10.72 -58.43
C MET A 1 29.81 9.83 -57.23
N ASP A 2 28.97 9.73 -56.28
CA ASP A 2 27.63 10.20 -55.83
C ASP A 2 27.68 10.18 -54.31
N THR A 3 27.37 11.21 -53.66
CA THR A 3 26.17 11.86 -53.13
C THR A 3 25.29 11.00 -52.22
N ASN A 4 25.20 11.47 -50.99
CA ASN A 4 24.04 11.47 -50.07
C ASN A 4 23.17 10.22 -49.95
N LYS A 5 23.22 9.64 -48.79
CA LYS A 5 22.07 9.02 -48.12
C LYS A 5 22.38 8.76 -46.63
N ASP A 6 22.36 9.75 -45.80
CA ASP A 6 22.30 9.57 -44.34
C ASP A 6 21.60 10.79 -43.72
N GLY A 7 20.31 10.95 -43.99
CA GLY A 7 19.51 12.03 -43.42
C GLY A 7 18.11 11.68 -42.92
N ASP A 8 17.59 10.51 -43.27
CA ASP A 8 16.17 10.17 -42.99
C ASP A 8 15.93 9.19 -41.83
N GLY A 9 16.97 8.52 -41.31
CA GLY A 9 16.78 7.54 -40.25
C GLY A 9 16.50 8.13 -38.85
N ALA A 10 17.09 9.29 -38.56
CA ALA A 10 16.97 9.90 -37.22
C ALA A 10 15.62 10.60 -37.01
N ALA A 11 15.02 11.17 -38.05
CA ALA A 11 13.72 11.83 -37.97
C ALA A 11 12.55 10.85 -37.81
N VAL A 12 12.65 9.68 -38.43
CA VAL A 12 11.61 8.61 -38.31
C VAL A 12 11.64 7.96 -36.95
N ALA A 13 12.81 7.73 -36.35
CA ALA A 13 12.95 7.20 -35.00
C ALA A 13 12.37 8.15 -33.93
N ALA A 14 12.65 9.46 -34.04
CA ALA A 14 12.13 10.46 -33.11
C ALA A 14 10.60 10.67 -33.20
N VAL A 15 10.01 10.45 -34.37
CA VAL A 15 8.55 10.51 -34.57
C VAL A 15 7.87 9.23 -34.07
N SER A 16 8.52 8.08 -34.22
CA SER A 16 8.06 6.80 -33.69
C SER A 16 8.06 6.78 -32.14
N ASP A 17 9.11 7.32 -31.51
CA ASP A 17 9.18 7.42 -30.05
C ASP A 17 8.12 8.36 -29.46
N ARG A 18 7.87 9.50 -30.11
CA ARG A 18 6.81 10.44 -29.67
C ARG A 18 5.39 9.88 -29.87
N ARG A 19 5.16 9.06 -30.89
CA ARG A 19 3.89 8.35 -31.08
C ARG A 19 3.70 7.30 -30.00
N ASN A 20 4.71 6.50 -29.74
CA ASN A 20 4.67 5.48 -28.67
C ASN A 20 4.49 6.12 -27.27
N GLU A 21 5.08 7.27 -26.99
CA GLU A 21 4.87 7.99 -25.75
C GLU A 21 3.45 8.56 -25.61
N LYS A 22 2.88 9.05 -26.72
CA LYS A 22 1.51 9.58 -26.74
C LYS A 22 0.46 8.45 -26.66
N GLU A 23 0.72 7.31 -27.30
CA GLU A 23 -0.12 6.11 -27.20
C GLU A 23 0.01 5.47 -25.82
N ARG A 24 1.19 5.40 -25.23
CA ARG A 24 1.38 4.92 -23.84
C ARG A 24 0.69 5.81 -22.82
N ARG A 25 0.73 7.15 -22.98
CA ARG A 25 -0.02 8.08 -22.11
C ARG A 25 -1.52 7.96 -22.31
N SER A 26 -2.02 7.75 -23.53
CA SER A 26 -3.45 7.54 -23.77
C SER A 26 -3.95 6.17 -23.29
N GLU A 27 -3.10 5.14 -23.33
CA GLU A 27 -3.42 3.83 -22.73
C GLU A 27 -3.38 3.86 -21.19
N SER A 28 -2.45 4.56 -20.56
CA SER A 28 -2.44 4.76 -19.11
C SER A 28 -3.65 5.57 -18.64
N ASP A 29 -4.00 6.64 -19.33
CA ASP A 29 -5.17 7.48 -19.02
C ASP A 29 -6.50 6.74 -19.27
N ALA A 30 -6.56 5.85 -20.27
CA ALA A 30 -7.75 5.07 -20.58
C ALA A 30 -7.96 3.86 -19.65
N THR A 31 -6.87 3.33 -19.04
CA THR A 31 -6.95 2.19 -18.11
C THR A 31 -7.11 2.61 -16.66
N ASP A 32 -7.02 3.89 -16.36
CA ASP A 32 -6.86 4.35 -14.99
C ASP A 32 -8.06 4.13 -14.08
N PHE A 33 -9.29 3.94 -14.59
CA PHE A 33 -10.42 4.04 -13.66
C PHE A 33 -11.64 3.17 -13.95
N TYR A 34 -11.62 2.23 -14.86
CA TYR A 34 -12.88 1.57 -15.18
C TYR A 34 -12.88 0.06 -14.99
N PHE A 35 -13.50 -0.38 -13.88
CA PHE A 35 -13.98 -1.76 -13.72
C PHE A 35 -15.48 -1.78 -13.99
N PRO A 36 -15.94 -1.99 -15.23
CA PRO A 36 -17.31 -1.72 -15.65
C PRO A 36 -18.36 -2.56 -14.91
N ASN A 37 -17.96 -3.73 -14.40
CA ASN A 37 -18.84 -4.64 -13.68
C ASN A 37 -18.70 -4.52 -12.16
N SER A 38 -18.12 -3.44 -11.66
CA SER A 38 -17.98 -3.25 -10.22
C SER A 38 -18.28 -1.81 -9.81
N LYS A 39 -18.77 -1.65 -8.60
CA LYS A 39 -18.95 -0.35 -7.94
C LYS A 39 -18.25 -0.33 -6.59
N ARG A 40 -17.78 0.84 -6.20
CA ARG A 40 -17.24 1.05 -4.86
C ARG A 40 -18.40 1.23 -3.88
N VAL A 41 -18.31 0.57 -2.74
CA VAL A 41 -19.27 0.66 -1.64
C VAL A 41 -18.53 0.81 -0.33
N TYR A 42 -19.15 1.48 0.65
CA TYR A 42 -18.55 1.69 1.96
C TYR A 42 -19.39 1.05 3.05
N VAL A 43 -18.73 0.51 4.05
CA VAL A 43 -19.36 -0.02 5.26
C VAL A 43 -18.87 0.79 6.46
N SER A 44 -19.82 1.39 7.19
CA SER A 44 -19.51 2.23 8.35
C SER A 44 -19.25 1.41 9.60
N GLY A 45 -18.42 1.95 10.49
CA GLY A 45 -18.20 1.42 11.83
C GLY A 45 -19.44 1.53 12.72
N LYS A 46 -19.52 0.67 13.74
CA LYS A 46 -20.57 0.69 14.75
C LYS A 46 -20.11 1.35 16.05
N LEU A 47 -18.86 1.11 16.44
CA LEU A 47 -18.23 1.72 17.61
C LEU A 47 -17.68 3.12 17.25
N HIS A 48 -17.18 3.26 16.04
CA HIS A 48 -16.58 4.47 15.49
C HIS A 48 -17.30 4.81 14.16
N PRO A 49 -18.41 5.56 14.19
CA PRO A 49 -19.23 5.84 13.00
C PRO A 49 -18.52 6.60 11.88
N GLU A 50 -17.42 7.27 12.21
CA GLU A 50 -16.56 7.98 11.26
C GLU A 50 -15.71 7.05 10.38
N ILE A 51 -15.65 5.76 10.71
CA ILE A 51 -14.97 4.76 9.90
C ILE A 51 -15.83 4.40 8.70
N HIS A 52 -15.21 4.43 7.51
CA HIS A 52 -15.81 3.97 6.26
C HIS A 52 -14.84 3.00 5.57
N VAL A 53 -15.17 1.71 5.63
CA VAL A 53 -14.34 0.65 5.04
C VAL A 53 -14.72 0.44 3.58
N PRO A 54 -13.79 0.61 2.62
CA PRO A 54 -14.09 0.51 1.20
C PRO A 54 -14.13 -0.94 0.72
N PHE A 55 -15.14 -1.25 -0.07
CA PHE A 55 -15.28 -2.52 -0.78
C PHE A 55 -15.61 -2.26 -2.24
N ARG A 56 -15.23 -3.21 -3.06
CA ARG A 56 -15.66 -3.28 -4.45
C ARG A 56 -16.69 -4.39 -4.58
N GLU A 57 -17.91 -4.04 -4.96
CA GLU A 57 -19.00 -4.95 -5.24
C GLU A 57 -18.97 -5.27 -6.74
N ILE A 58 -18.69 -6.52 -7.06
CA ILE A 58 -18.49 -7.02 -8.42
C ILE A 58 -19.75 -7.74 -8.87
N SER A 59 -20.41 -7.25 -9.93
CA SER A 59 -21.56 -7.90 -10.54
C SER A 59 -21.10 -9.12 -11.35
N LEU A 60 -21.73 -10.27 -11.11
CA LEU A 60 -21.43 -11.50 -11.82
C LEU A 60 -22.40 -11.71 -12.99
N ALA A 61 -21.89 -12.30 -14.08
CA ALA A 61 -22.75 -12.71 -15.20
C ALA A 61 -23.69 -13.85 -14.77
N PRO A 62 -24.92 -13.89 -15.28
CA PRO A 62 -25.82 -15.01 -15.01
C PRO A 62 -25.24 -16.34 -15.49
N THR A 63 -25.46 -17.39 -14.73
CA THR A 63 -25.07 -18.75 -15.10
C THR A 63 -26.17 -19.44 -15.88
N LYS A 64 -25.86 -19.98 -17.07
CA LYS A 64 -26.77 -20.79 -17.85
C LYS A 64 -26.50 -22.27 -17.54
N SER A 65 -27.48 -22.94 -16.96
CA SER A 65 -27.43 -24.37 -16.67
C SER A 65 -27.53 -25.22 -17.93
N MET A 66 -27.14 -26.49 -17.88
CA MET A 66 -27.22 -27.42 -19.02
C MET A 66 -28.66 -27.68 -19.49
N ASN A 67 -29.66 -27.52 -18.62
CA ASN A 67 -31.09 -27.62 -18.91
C ASN A 67 -31.65 -26.31 -19.52
N GLY A 68 -30.83 -25.27 -19.71
CA GLY A 68 -31.22 -24.01 -20.30
C GLY A 68 -31.74 -22.95 -19.32
N GLU A 69 -31.88 -23.28 -18.04
CA GLU A 69 -32.25 -22.31 -17.00
C GLU A 69 -31.16 -21.26 -16.80
N ILE A 70 -31.60 -20.02 -16.54
CA ILE A 70 -30.72 -18.90 -16.26
C ILE A 70 -30.80 -18.59 -14.76
N GLU A 71 -29.70 -18.70 -14.07
CA GLU A 71 -29.53 -18.33 -12.65
C GLU A 71 -28.81 -16.98 -12.55
N VAL A 72 -29.46 -16.04 -11.86
CA VAL A 72 -28.82 -14.72 -11.56
C VAL A 72 -27.91 -14.88 -10.37
N ASN A 73 -26.65 -14.53 -10.53
CA ASN A 73 -25.67 -14.58 -9.47
C ASN A 73 -25.69 -13.29 -8.64
N GLU A 74 -25.61 -13.43 -7.32
CA GLU A 74 -25.44 -12.29 -6.44
C GLU A 74 -24.02 -11.68 -6.61
N PRO A 75 -23.87 -10.35 -6.43
CA PRO A 75 -22.56 -9.71 -6.54
C PRO A 75 -21.63 -10.15 -5.42
N VAL A 76 -20.33 -10.21 -5.72
CA VAL A 76 -19.25 -10.52 -4.77
C VAL A 76 -18.61 -9.23 -4.28
N ARG A 77 -18.39 -9.13 -2.97
CA ARG A 77 -17.68 -8.01 -2.35
C ARG A 77 -16.26 -8.41 -1.98
N VAL A 78 -15.29 -7.61 -2.44
CA VAL A 78 -13.89 -7.72 -2.06
C VAL A 78 -13.41 -6.40 -1.46
N TYR A 79 -12.45 -6.47 -0.54
CA TYR A 79 -11.85 -5.25 -0.01
C TYR A 79 -11.12 -4.49 -1.12
N ASP A 80 -11.32 -3.18 -1.21
CA ASP A 80 -10.67 -2.32 -2.21
C ASP A 80 -9.38 -1.75 -1.65
N THR A 81 -8.24 -2.36 -1.99
CA THR A 81 -6.91 -1.95 -1.52
C THR A 81 -6.38 -0.68 -2.17
N SER A 82 -7.06 -0.16 -3.20
CA SER A 82 -6.59 1.03 -3.93
C SER A 82 -6.73 2.33 -3.13
N GLY A 83 -7.41 2.29 -1.99
CA GLY A 83 -7.65 3.48 -1.19
C GLY A 83 -8.38 4.56 -1.98
N PRO A 84 -8.15 5.85 -1.70
CA PRO A 84 -8.78 6.94 -2.44
C PRO A 84 -8.51 6.92 -3.95
N TRP A 85 -7.36 6.38 -4.40
CA TRP A 85 -7.06 6.28 -5.85
C TRP A 85 -8.09 5.44 -6.64
N GLY A 86 -8.79 4.52 -6.01
CA GLY A 86 -9.85 3.71 -6.63
C GLY A 86 -11.25 4.34 -6.54
N ASP A 87 -11.39 5.50 -5.93
CA ASP A 87 -12.65 6.21 -5.81
C ASP A 87 -12.82 7.14 -7.02
N PRO A 88 -13.87 6.98 -7.85
CA PRO A 88 -14.11 7.82 -9.01
C PRO A 88 -14.35 9.29 -8.65
N ASP A 89 -14.76 9.59 -7.41
CA ASP A 89 -15.00 10.95 -6.94
C ASP A 89 -13.72 11.60 -6.36
N PHE A 90 -12.64 10.85 -6.23
CA PHE A 90 -11.36 11.37 -5.74
C PHE A 90 -10.52 11.92 -6.89
N HIS A 91 -10.32 13.22 -6.89
CA HIS A 91 -9.52 13.96 -7.88
C HIS A 91 -8.21 14.47 -7.28
N GLY A 92 -7.49 13.59 -6.57
CA GLY A 92 -6.21 13.92 -5.95
C GLY A 92 -5.05 13.97 -6.93
N ASP A 93 -4.00 14.68 -6.51
CA ASP A 93 -2.73 14.78 -7.22
C ASP A 93 -1.64 14.03 -6.45
N VAL A 94 -0.78 13.32 -7.14
CA VAL A 94 0.36 12.61 -6.54
C VAL A 94 1.33 13.56 -5.84
N GLU A 95 1.42 14.83 -6.27
CA GLU A 95 2.23 15.85 -5.60
C GLU A 95 1.67 16.25 -4.23
N GLN A 96 0.35 16.17 -4.05
CA GLN A 96 -0.32 16.46 -2.78
C GLN A 96 -0.43 15.23 -1.88
N GLY A 97 -0.37 14.04 -2.46
CA GLY A 97 -0.54 12.77 -1.79
C GLY A 97 -1.98 12.50 -1.34
N LEU A 98 -2.15 11.41 -0.61
CA LEU A 98 -3.45 10.98 -0.12
C LEU A 98 -3.91 11.77 1.11
N PRO A 99 -5.23 11.87 1.34
CA PRO A 99 -5.79 12.33 2.60
C PRO A 99 -5.29 11.48 3.77
N ALA A 100 -5.00 12.13 4.89
CA ALA A 100 -4.50 11.48 6.09
C ALA A 100 -5.65 10.85 6.90
N LEU A 101 -6.20 9.75 6.43
CA LEU A 101 -7.37 9.05 6.99
C LEU A 101 -7.32 8.90 8.52
N ARG A 102 -6.17 8.47 9.05
CA ARG A 102 -6.01 8.17 10.47
C ARG A 102 -5.52 9.34 11.33
N ALA A 103 -5.35 10.54 10.75
CA ALA A 103 -4.76 11.66 11.47
C ALA A 103 -5.59 12.10 12.69
N THR A 104 -6.91 12.14 12.55
CA THR A 104 -7.85 12.42 13.66
C THR A 104 -7.80 11.30 14.70
N TRP A 105 -7.91 10.05 14.30
CA TRP A 105 -7.87 8.90 15.23
C TRP A 105 -6.58 8.88 16.08
N ILE A 106 -5.45 9.23 15.46
CA ILE A 106 -4.15 9.27 16.14
C ILE A 106 -4.11 10.41 17.14
N ARG A 107 -4.59 11.61 16.78
CA ARG A 107 -4.56 12.79 17.65
C ARG A 107 -5.59 12.74 18.79
N ASP A 108 -6.77 12.21 18.51
CA ASP A 108 -7.87 12.12 19.51
C ASP A 108 -7.53 11.19 20.68
N ARG A 109 -6.57 10.27 20.50
CA ARG A 109 -6.02 9.49 21.63
C ARG A 109 -5.26 10.33 22.65
N GLY A 110 -4.79 11.53 22.28
CA GLY A 110 -4.16 12.49 23.19
C GLY A 110 -2.76 12.09 23.68
N ASP A 111 -2.15 11.07 23.15
CA ASP A 111 -0.89 10.48 23.59
C ASP A 111 0.30 10.71 22.64
N VAL A 112 0.10 11.56 21.66
CA VAL A 112 1.15 11.97 20.71
C VAL A 112 1.41 13.46 20.75
N LYS A 113 2.59 13.87 20.38
CA LYS A 113 2.97 15.28 20.16
C LYS A 113 3.77 15.43 18.89
N GLU A 114 3.69 16.59 18.29
CA GLU A 114 4.56 16.96 17.18
C GLU A 114 6.00 17.16 17.68
N CYS A 115 6.95 16.78 16.86
CA CYS A 115 8.37 16.98 17.12
C CYS A 115 9.07 17.47 15.85
N GLU A 116 10.24 18.10 16.04
CA GLU A 116 11.11 18.38 14.91
C GLU A 116 11.69 17.06 14.39
N GLY A 117 11.52 16.82 13.10
CA GLY A 117 12.12 15.68 12.41
C GLY A 117 13.63 15.82 12.27
N ARG A 118 14.30 14.72 11.97
CA ARG A 118 15.70 14.76 11.52
C ARG A 118 15.76 15.53 10.20
N LYS A 119 16.73 16.41 10.07
CA LYS A 119 16.99 17.07 8.78
C LYS A 119 17.50 16.05 7.77
N VAL A 120 16.85 15.97 6.63
CA VAL A 120 17.30 15.17 5.50
C VAL A 120 18.61 15.71 5.00
N GLN A 121 19.60 14.83 4.82
CA GLN A 121 20.92 15.14 4.30
C GLN A 121 21.03 14.63 2.86
N PRO A 122 21.86 15.25 2.01
CA PRO A 122 22.06 14.75 0.65
C PRO A 122 22.48 13.28 0.55
N ILE A 123 23.20 12.78 1.56
CA ILE A 123 23.63 11.39 1.67
C ILE A 123 22.47 10.40 1.88
N ASP A 124 21.32 10.87 2.36
CA ASP A 124 20.13 10.02 2.54
C ASP A 124 19.54 9.55 1.20
N ASP A 125 19.86 10.26 0.12
CA ASP A 125 19.52 9.93 -1.25
C ASP A 125 20.60 9.10 -1.98
N GLY A 126 21.56 8.56 -1.23
CA GLY A 126 22.66 7.76 -1.73
C GLY A 126 23.98 8.56 -1.84
N TRP A 127 25.08 7.83 -2.04
CA TRP A 127 26.41 8.43 -2.17
C TRP A 127 26.48 9.31 -3.43
N LEU A 128 26.93 10.54 -3.25
CA LEU A 128 27.20 11.48 -4.33
C LEU A 128 28.71 11.64 -4.49
N SER A 129 29.22 11.42 -5.69
CA SER A 129 30.58 11.87 -6.01
C SER A 129 30.68 13.38 -5.79
N GLU A 130 31.87 13.89 -5.40
CA GLU A 130 32.11 15.32 -5.16
C GLU A 130 31.62 16.21 -6.32
N LYS A 131 31.75 15.72 -7.56
CA LYS A 131 31.29 16.39 -8.78
C LYS A 131 29.75 16.55 -8.83
N HIS A 132 28.99 15.58 -8.33
CA HIS A 132 27.53 15.63 -8.29
C HIS A 132 27.04 16.39 -7.05
N ALA A 133 27.78 16.35 -5.95
CA ALA A 133 27.48 17.17 -4.76
C ALA A 133 27.62 18.67 -5.07
N ALA A 134 28.61 19.06 -5.86
CA ALA A 134 28.80 20.44 -6.28
C ALA A 134 27.70 20.94 -7.22
N SER A 135 27.17 20.10 -8.09
CA SER A 135 26.06 20.47 -8.99
C SER A 135 24.69 20.58 -8.28
N ARG A 136 24.51 19.90 -7.14
CA ARG A 136 23.29 19.98 -6.31
C ARG A 136 23.24 21.20 -5.39
N ASN A 137 24.37 21.80 -5.06
CA ASN A 137 24.41 23.02 -4.24
C ASN A 137 23.85 24.25 -4.96
N GLY A 138 23.56 24.17 -6.26
CA GLY A 138 22.95 25.23 -7.05
C GLY A 138 21.45 25.07 -7.34
N GLU A 139 20.97 23.84 -7.43
CA GLU A 139 19.57 23.55 -7.69
C GLU A 139 19.23 22.28 -6.90
N GLY A 140 18.58 22.45 -5.75
CA GLY A 140 17.91 21.31 -5.10
C GLY A 140 17.03 20.62 -6.15
N SER A 141 17.08 19.28 -6.25
CA SER A 141 16.18 18.56 -7.15
C SER A 141 14.78 19.12 -6.95
N GLY A 142 14.17 19.67 -8.00
CA GLY A 142 12.87 20.33 -7.94
C GLY A 142 11.72 19.45 -7.52
N PHE A 143 12.01 18.22 -7.09
CA PHE A 143 11.07 17.23 -6.58
C PHE A 143 11.06 17.24 -5.05
N ARG A 144 10.61 18.35 -4.46
CA ARG A 144 10.18 18.34 -3.07
C ARG A 144 8.71 18.02 -3.05
N PHE A 145 8.33 16.96 -2.34
CA PHE A 145 6.94 16.65 -2.06
C PHE A 145 6.32 17.84 -1.28
N GLN A 146 5.45 18.62 -1.94
CA GLN A 146 4.88 19.85 -1.37
C GLN A 146 4.05 19.58 -0.10
N GLY A 147 3.55 18.35 0.06
CA GLY A 147 2.78 17.92 1.23
C GLY A 147 3.60 17.58 2.46
N SER A 148 4.87 17.14 2.31
CA SER A 148 5.70 16.69 3.45
C SER A 148 6.27 17.85 4.27
N GLU A 149 6.51 19.01 3.66
CA GLU A 149 7.03 20.20 4.40
C GLU A 149 6.03 20.77 5.41
N LYS A 150 4.74 20.41 5.29
CA LYS A 150 3.68 20.93 6.16
C LYS A 150 3.36 20.03 7.36
N ARG A 151 3.88 18.81 7.43
CA ARG A 151 3.53 17.86 8.47
C ARG A 151 4.73 17.51 9.34
N LYS A 152 4.70 17.95 10.60
CA LYS A 152 5.71 17.55 11.58
C LYS A 152 5.49 16.09 11.97
N PRO A 153 6.58 15.31 12.17
CA PRO A 153 6.48 13.97 12.70
C PRO A 153 5.84 13.94 14.09
N LEU A 154 5.09 12.88 14.34
CA LEU A 154 4.50 12.61 15.65
C LEU A 154 5.42 11.68 16.46
N ARG A 155 5.42 11.88 17.77
CA ARG A 155 6.11 11.06 18.77
C ARG A 155 5.19 10.82 19.96
N ALA A 156 5.36 9.68 20.64
CA ALA A 156 4.69 9.41 21.89
C ALA A 156 4.99 10.49 22.93
N SER A 157 3.98 10.91 23.69
CA SER A 157 4.07 11.99 24.71
C SER A 157 3.69 11.54 26.11
N ALA A 158 2.94 10.47 26.26
CA ALA A 158 2.34 10.06 27.55
C ALA A 158 3.20 9.04 28.34
N GLY A 159 4.49 8.90 28.02
CA GLY A 159 5.40 7.98 28.73
C GLY A 159 5.18 6.49 28.42
N HIS A 160 4.38 6.17 27.41
CA HIS A 160 4.12 4.80 26.93
C HIS A 160 4.25 4.72 25.40
N PRO A 161 4.43 3.51 24.84
CA PRO A 161 4.42 3.33 23.39
C PRO A 161 3.03 3.61 22.78
N VAL A 162 2.98 4.21 21.60
CA VAL A 162 1.76 4.45 20.82
C VAL A 162 1.58 3.37 19.75
N THR A 163 1.70 2.10 20.16
CA THR A 163 1.57 0.95 19.27
C THR A 163 0.23 0.25 19.46
N GLN A 164 -0.30 -0.34 18.42
CA GLN A 164 -1.54 -1.12 18.49
C GLN A 164 -1.44 -2.25 19.51
N LEU A 165 -0.26 -2.84 19.68
CA LEU A 165 0.01 -3.84 20.72
C LEU A 165 -0.19 -3.29 22.14
N TRP A 166 0.28 -2.07 22.40
CA TRP A 166 0.12 -1.45 23.71
C TRP A 166 -1.36 -1.20 24.00
N TYR A 167 -2.11 -0.57 23.09
CA TYR A 167 -3.55 -0.34 23.27
C TYR A 167 -4.32 -1.64 23.48
N ALA A 168 -4.02 -2.67 22.67
CA ALA A 168 -4.64 -3.97 22.80
C ALA A 168 -4.44 -4.60 24.18
N ARG A 169 -3.23 -4.50 24.76
CA ARG A 169 -2.90 -4.98 26.10
C ARG A 169 -3.56 -4.18 27.23
N GLN A 170 -3.87 -2.90 26.97
CA GLN A 170 -4.65 -2.07 27.90
C GLN A 170 -6.17 -2.34 27.81
N GLY A 171 -6.60 -3.25 26.95
CA GLY A 171 -8.03 -3.50 26.74
C GLY A 171 -8.72 -2.49 25.81
N ILE A 172 -7.97 -1.59 25.18
CA ILE A 172 -8.51 -0.52 24.33
C ILE A 172 -8.73 -1.08 22.92
N ILE A 173 -9.95 -0.88 22.41
CA ILE A 173 -10.29 -1.12 21.01
C ILE A 173 -10.09 0.21 20.27
N THR A 174 -9.17 0.22 19.31
CA THR A 174 -8.89 1.40 18.50
C THR A 174 -9.76 1.42 17.24
N PRO A 175 -9.95 2.57 16.58
CA PRO A 175 -10.63 2.65 15.29
C PRO A 175 -10.02 1.70 14.25
N GLU A 176 -8.69 1.55 14.28
CA GLU A 176 -7.99 0.60 13.40
C GLU A 176 -8.45 -0.85 13.61
N MET A 177 -8.73 -1.27 14.84
CA MET A 177 -9.20 -2.63 15.14
C MET A 177 -10.62 -2.88 14.66
N GLU A 178 -11.50 -1.89 14.74
CA GLU A 178 -12.85 -1.98 14.17
C GLU A 178 -12.83 -2.01 12.65
N PHE A 179 -12.04 -1.13 12.02
CA PHE A 179 -11.84 -1.14 10.58
C PHE A 179 -11.44 -2.53 10.08
N ILE A 180 -10.47 -3.16 10.77
CA ILE A 180 -9.98 -4.51 10.46
C ILE A 180 -11.09 -5.55 10.63
N ALA A 181 -11.88 -5.50 11.70
CA ALA A 181 -12.97 -6.44 11.92
C ALA A 181 -13.98 -6.41 10.78
N ILE A 182 -14.36 -5.22 10.31
CA ILE A 182 -15.26 -5.03 9.15
C ILE A 182 -14.62 -5.61 7.89
N ARG A 183 -13.36 -5.26 7.63
CA ARG A 183 -12.61 -5.72 6.46
C ARG A 183 -12.54 -7.25 6.38
N GLU A 184 -12.19 -7.91 7.47
CA GLU A 184 -12.02 -9.37 7.52
C GLU A 184 -13.35 -10.13 7.40
N ASN A 185 -14.44 -9.62 7.99
CA ASN A 185 -15.75 -10.27 7.92
C ASN A 185 -16.32 -10.28 6.51
N LEU A 186 -16.33 -9.15 5.81
CA LEU A 186 -16.91 -9.06 4.47
C LEU A 186 -16.12 -9.86 3.44
N GLY A 187 -14.80 -9.93 3.56
CA GLY A 187 -13.99 -10.83 2.75
C GLY A 187 -14.34 -12.30 2.98
N ARG A 188 -14.66 -12.68 4.23
CA ARG A 188 -15.10 -14.05 4.56
C ARG A 188 -16.53 -14.34 4.13
N GLU A 189 -17.42 -13.38 4.19
CA GLU A 189 -18.78 -13.51 3.70
C GLU A 189 -18.79 -13.76 2.19
N ALA A 190 -17.93 -13.08 1.43
CA ALA A 190 -17.72 -13.33 0.02
C ALA A 190 -17.28 -14.79 -0.25
N LEU A 191 -16.28 -15.28 0.51
CA LEU A 191 -15.83 -16.67 0.39
C LEU A 191 -16.92 -17.69 0.76
N LYS A 192 -17.70 -17.43 1.82
CA LYS A 192 -18.82 -18.29 2.23
C LYS A 192 -19.91 -18.32 1.16
N PHE A 193 -20.13 -17.21 0.47
CA PHE A 193 -21.11 -17.12 -0.61
C PHE A 193 -20.70 -17.96 -1.83
N GLU A 194 -19.44 -17.88 -2.26
CA GLU A 194 -18.93 -18.73 -3.34
C GLU A 194 -19.07 -20.23 -3.02
N ILE A 195 -18.82 -20.62 -1.77
CA ILE A 195 -18.98 -22.01 -1.32
C ILE A 195 -20.48 -22.41 -1.28
N ARG A 196 -21.39 -21.52 -0.86
CA ARG A 196 -22.82 -21.80 -0.77
C ARG A 196 -23.49 -22.01 -2.13
N ASN A 197 -23.05 -21.29 -3.16
CA ASN A 197 -23.63 -21.35 -4.50
C ASN A 197 -23.05 -22.48 -5.36
N SER A 198 -22.01 -23.19 -4.90
CA SER A 198 -21.58 -24.40 -5.59
C SER A 198 -22.64 -25.48 -5.38
N LYS A 199 -23.28 -25.96 -6.47
CA LYS A 199 -24.28 -27.05 -6.48
C LYS A 199 -23.72 -28.40 -5.97
N PHE A 200 -22.50 -28.47 -5.55
CA PHE A 200 -21.85 -29.63 -4.96
C PHE A 200 -21.99 -29.60 -3.42
N GLU A 201 -23.20 -29.89 -2.92
CA GLU A 201 -23.42 -29.95 -1.47
C GLU A 201 -22.53 -30.98 -0.74
N ILE A 202 -22.04 -31.99 -1.43
CA ILE A 202 -21.16 -33.03 -0.88
C ILE A 202 -19.73 -32.48 -0.71
N ALA A 203 -19.24 -31.64 -1.63
CA ALA A 203 -17.91 -31.03 -1.54
C ALA A 203 -17.82 -29.91 -0.49
N ARG A 204 -18.96 -29.41 -0.01
CA ARG A 204 -19.03 -28.24 0.89
C ARG A 204 -18.50 -28.51 2.30
N ASN A 205 -18.69 -29.70 2.80
CA ASN A 205 -18.11 -30.09 4.10
C ASN A 205 -16.65 -30.53 3.97
N ASP A 206 -16.26 -31.08 2.83
CA ASP A 206 -14.94 -31.62 2.62
C ASP A 206 -13.90 -30.54 2.39
N LEU A 207 -14.15 -29.52 1.54
CA LEU A 207 -13.19 -28.44 1.28
C LEU A 207 -12.85 -27.60 2.51
N ALA A 208 -13.78 -27.41 3.44
CA ALA A 208 -13.50 -26.73 4.71
C ALA A 208 -12.70 -27.60 5.71
N HIS A 209 -12.70 -28.93 5.50
CA HIS A 209 -12.08 -29.91 6.39
C HIS A 209 -10.98 -30.74 5.71
N GLU A 210 -10.91 -30.72 4.38
CA GLU A 210 -9.98 -31.49 3.57
C GLU A 210 -8.50 -31.21 3.90
N HIS A 211 -8.21 -30.00 4.37
CA HIS A 211 -6.89 -29.55 4.80
C HIS A 211 -6.84 -29.21 6.30
N GLY A 212 -7.66 -29.87 7.10
CA GLY A 212 -7.72 -29.62 8.53
C GLY A 212 -6.37 -29.71 9.27
N GLY A 213 -5.44 -30.51 8.74
CA GLY A 213 -4.05 -30.56 9.22
C GLY A 213 -3.18 -29.39 8.77
N GLU A 214 -3.56 -28.65 7.75
CA GLU A 214 -2.80 -27.55 7.16
C GLU A 214 -3.20 -26.17 7.72
N ASN A 215 -4.20 -26.09 8.58
CA ASN A 215 -4.58 -24.84 9.24
C ASN A 215 -3.52 -24.27 10.17
N PHE A 216 -2.44 -25.01 10.41
CA PHE A 216 -1.32 -24.62 11.27
C PHE A 216 -1.76 -24.13 12.67
N GLY A 217 -2.84 -24.68 13.19
CA GLY A 217 -3.45 -24.30 14.46
C GLY A 217 -4.24 -22.98 14.40
N ALA A 218 -4.69 -22.55 13.23
CA ALA A 218 -5.65 -21.46 13.12
C ALA A 218 -6.98 -21.89 13.75
N ASN A 219 -7.55 -20.99 14.53
CA ASN A 219 -8.88 -21.13 15.12
C ASN A 219 -9.66 -19.84 14.82
N ILE A 220 -10.25 -19.82 13.62
CA ILE A 220 -10.92 -18.63 13.09
C ILE A 220 -12.39 -18.69 13.50
N PRO A 221 -12.91 -17.73 14.29
CA PRO A 221 -14.31 -17.68 14.65
C PRO A 221 -15.20 -17.41 13.42
N ASP A 222 -16.49 -17.72 13.53
CA ASP A 222 -17.44 -17.44 12.44
C ASP A 222 -17.54 -15.94 12.13
N GLN A 223 -17.39 -15.10 13.14
CA GLN A 223 -17.36 -13.66 13.01
C GLN A 223 -16.11 -13.09 13.69
N ILE A 224 -15.37 -12.26 12.97
CA ILE A 224 -14.26 -11.47 13.50
C ILE A 224 -14.86 -10.24 14.17
N THR A 225 -14.75 -10.13 15.49
CA THR A 225 -15.14 -8.93 16.25
C THR A 225 -13.93 -8.05 16.53
N SER A 226 -14.17 -6.79 16.87
CA SER A 226 -13.10 -5.87 17.28
C SER A 226 -12.37 -6.36 18.55
N GLU A 227 -13.08 -7.04 19.46
CA GLU A 227 -12.49 -7.72 20.62
C GLU A 227 -11.60 -8.87 20.22
N PHE A 228 -11.99 -9.65 19.20
CA PHE A 228 -11.15 -10.74 18.70
C PHE A 228 -9.86 -10.19 18.11
N VAL A 229 -9.95 -9.14 17.26
CA VAL A 229 -8.78 -8.43 16.71
C VAL A 229 -7.87 -7.96 17.84
N ARG A 230 -8.44 -7.25 18.83
CA ARG A 230 -7.69 -6.78 20.00
C ARG A 230 -7.01 -7.94 20.76
N ALA A 231 -7.73 -9.03 20.99
CA ALA A 231 -7.22 -10.18 21.75
C ALA A 231 -6.05 -10.88 21.02
N GLU A 232 -6.14 -11.03 19.70
CA GLU A 232 -5.07 -11.62 18.89
C GLU A 232 -3.81 -10.74 18.88
N VAL A 233 -3.98 -9.42 18.77
CA VAL A 233 -2.88 -8.46 18.88
C VAL A 233 -2.26 -8.46 20.26
N ALA A 234 -3.08 -8.40 21.33
CA ALA A 234 -2.61 -8.42 22.73
C ALA A 234 -1.75 -9.65 23.07
N ARG A 235 -2.12 -10.80 22.48
CA ARG A 235 -1.41 -12.07 22.65
C ARG A 235 -0.15 -12.18 21.78
N GLY A 236 0.11 -11.21 20.90
CA GLY A 236 1.24 -11.22 19.98
C GLY A 236 1.10 -12.24 18.84
N ARG A 237 -0.13 -12.71 18.53
CA ARG A 237 -0.40 -13.64 17.42
C ARG A 237 -0.76 -12.93 16.11
N ALA A 238 -0.99 -11.63 16.17
CA ALA A 238 -1.24 -10.79 15.02
C ALA A 238 -0.60 -9.41 15.20
N ILE A 239 -0.29 -8.75 14.08
CA ILE A 239 0.25 -7.39 14.04
C ILE A 239 -0.63 -6.49 13.17
N ILE A 240 -0.73 -5.23 13.57
CA ILE A 240 -1.36 -4.16 12.80
C ILE A 240 -0.26 -3.17 12.42
N PRO A 241 0.22 -3.14 11.17
CA PRO A 241 1.23 -2.19 10.71
C PRO A 241 0.61 -0.82 10.49
N ALA A 242 0.45 -0.05 11.56
CA ALA A 242 -0.23 1.25 11.57
C ALA A 242 0.69 2.35 12.12
N ASN A 243 1.74 2.70 11.36
CA ASN A 243 2.66 3.78 11.70
C ASN A 243 1.89 5.10 11.87
N ILE A 244 2.11 5.80 12.99
CA ILE A 244 1.51 7.12 13.26
C ILE A 244 1.97 8.21 12.28
N ASN A 245 3.13 8.03 11.65
CA ASN A 245 3.68 8.95 10.65
C ASN A 245 3.35 8.54 9.20
N HIS A 246 2.52 7.51 9.03
CA HIS A 246 1.89 7.15 7.77
C HIS A 246 0.36 7.10 7.96
N PRO A 247 -0.28 8.23 8.27
CA PRO A 247 -1.73 8.27 8.56
C PRO A 247 -2.61 8.10 7.32
N GLU A 248 -2.04 8.11 6.12
CA GLU A 248 -2.72 7.84 4.85
C GLU A 248 -3.10 6.37 4.71
N SER A 249 -2.35 5.46 5.35
CA SER A 249 -2.58 4.02 5.20
C SER A 249 -3.87 3.56 5.88
N GLU A 250 -4.63 2.74 5.17
CA GLU A 250 -5.81 2.04 5.70
C GLU A 250 -5.38 0.87 6.59
N PRO A 251 -6.11 0.60 7.68
CA PRO A 251 -5.75 -0.47 8.60
C PRO A 251 -5.85 -1.86 7.97
N MET A 252 -4.88 -2.71 8.29
CA MET A 252 -4.87 -4.13 7.96
C MET A 252 -4.21 -4.94 9.07
N ILE A 253 -4.40 -6.23 9.06
CA ILE A 253 -3.83 -7.14 10.06
C ILE A 253 -3.12 -8.31 9.38
N ILE A 254 -2.01 -8.72 9.96
CA ILE A 254 -1.29 -9.94 9.56
C ILE A 254 -1.30 -10.89 10.76
N GLY A 255 -1.85 -12.07 10.56
CA GLY A 255 -1.93 -13.08 11.62
C GLY A 255 -2.59 -14.35 11.13
N ARG A 256 -2.29 -15.47 11.80
CA ARG A 256 -2.74 -16.82 11.43
C ARG A 256 -4.27 -16.96 11.34
N ASN A 257 -5.00 -16.20 12.16
CA ASN A 257 -6.46 -16.26 12.23
C ASN A 257 -7.18 -15.27 11.32
N PHE A 258 -6.49 -14.68 10.36
CA PHE A 258 -7.00 -13.67 9.44
C PHE A 258 -6.74 -14.07 7.99
N LEU A 259 -7.43 -13.42 7.07
CA LEU A 259 -7.22 -13.63 5.63
C LEU A 259 -5.76 -13.37 5.25
N VAL A 260 -5.25 -14.17 4.30
CA VAL A 260 -3.92 -13.97 3.72
C VAL A 260 -3.82 -12.59 3.09
N LYS A 261 -2.68 -11.94 3.27
CA LYS A 261 -2.38 -10.63 2.69
C LYS A 261 -1.34 -10.77 1.59
N ILE A 262 -1.57 -10.04 0.51
CA ILE A 262 -0.69 -10.01 -0.66
C ILE A 262 0.31 -8.88 -0.49
N ASN A 263 1.60 -9.20 -0.59
CA ASN A 263 2.68 -8.22 -0.65
C ASN A 263 3.19 -8.08 -2.07
N ALA A 264 3.19 -6.86 -2.61
CA ALA A 264 3.82 -6.55 -3.87
C ALA A 264 5.20 -5.92 -3.65
N ASN A 265 6.16 -6.20 -4.54
CA ASN A 265 7.48 -5.60 -4.50
C ASN A 265 7.60 -4.56 -5.60
N ILE A 266 8.11 -3.39 -5.24
CA ILE A 266 8.53 -2.33 -6.14
C ILE A 266 9.95 -1.90 -5.77
N GLY A 267 10.53 -0.99 -6.49
CA GLY A 267 11.81 -0.40 -6.13
C GLY A 267 12.59 0.11 -7.33
N ASN A 268 13.20 1.26 -7.14
CA ASN A 268 14.16 1.83 -8.07
C ASN A 268 15.46 1.03 -8.05
N SER A 269 16.12 0.91 -9.19
CA SER A 269 17.43 0.30 -9.32
C SER A 269 18.41 1.25 -10.01
N ALA A 270 19.71 0.89 -10.00
CA ALA A 270 20.75 1.68 -10.66
C ALA A 270 20.52 1.85 -12.19
N VAL A 271 19.61 1.09 -12.78
CA VAL A 271 19.33 1.07 -14.23
C VAL A 271 18.17 1.95 -14.62
N ALA A 272 17.50 2.59 -13.64
CA ALA A 272 16.50 3.65 -13.74
C ALA A 272 15.02 3.24 -13.72
N SER A 273 14.34 3.70 -12.68
CA SER A 273 12.99 4.25 -12.81
C SER A 273 12.97 5.64 -12.16
N SER A 274 12.03 6.49 -12.57
CA SER A 274 11.81 7.78 -11.93
C SER A 274 11.02 7.62 -10.63
N ILE A 275 10.93 8.68 -9.83
CA ILE A 275 10.09 8.69 -8.62
C ILE A 275 8.63 8.49 -9.00
N GLU A 276 8.18 9.12 -10.06
CA GLU A 276 6.81 9.04 -10.59
C GLU A 276 6.46 7.61 -11.00
N GLU A 277 7.37 6.92 -11.69
CA GLU A 277 7.19 5.52 -12.08
C GLU A 277 7.08 4.59 -10.87
N GLU A 278 7.83 4.84 -9.79
CA GLU A 278 7.70 4.05 -8.56
C GLU A 278 6.36 4.29 -7.85
N VAL A 279 5.87 5.52 -7.84
CA VAL A 279 4.52 5.85 -7.31
C VAL A 279 3.45 5.17 -8.17
N GLU A 280 3.60 5.18 -9.49
CA GLU A 280 2.66 4.52 -10.41
C GLU A 280 2.66 3.00 -10.19
N LYS A 281 3.81 2.36 -10.07
CA LYS A 281 3.91 0.93 -9.73
C LYS A 281 3.20 0.60 -8.42
N MET A 282 3.35 1.45 -7.40
CA MET A 282 2.65 1.28 -6.12
C MET A 282 1.14 1.40 -6.29
N ARG A 283 0.66 2.40 -7.04
CA ARG A 283 -0.77 2.57 -7.34
C ARG A 283 -1.34 1.37 -8.11
N TRP A 284 -0.59 0.85 -9.10
CA TRP A 284 -0.95 -0.37 -9.81
C TRP A 284 -1.02 -1.58 -8.88
N ALA A 285 -0.03 -1.78 -8.03
CA ALA A 285 -0.02 -2.88 -7.09
C ALA A 285 -1.26 -2.86 -6.19
N THR A 286 -1.60 -1.70 -5.61
CA THR A 286 -2.79 -1.55 -4.74
C THR A 286 -4.10 -1.69 -5.51
N LYS A 287 -4.18 -1.20 -6.74
CA LYS A 287 -5.34 -1.38 -7.63
C LYS A 287 -5.64 -2.86 -7.89
N TRP A 288 -4.61 -3.70 -7.97
CA TRP A 288 -4.73 -5.13 -8.22
C TRP A 288 -4.71 -5.99 -6.95
N GLY A 289 -4.93 -5.40 -5.78
CA GLY A 289 -5.21 -6.13 -4.55
C GLY A 289 -4.00 -6.34 -3.64
N ALA A 290 -2.90 -5.60 -3.82
CA ALA A 290 -1.81 -5.64 -2.86
C ALA A 290 -2.24 -5.02 -1.52
N ASP A 291 -2.13 -5.78 -0.45
CA ASP A 291 -2.42 -5.35 0.93
C ASP A 291 -1.25 -4.63 1.57
N THR A 292 -0.04 -4.90 1.09
CA THR A 292 1.22 -4.24 1.47
C THR A 292 2.10 -4.07 0.24
N VAL A 293 2.98 -3.08 0.29
CA VAL A 293 4.00 -2.91 -0.74
C VAL A 293 5.37 -2.83 -0.09
N MET A 294 6.34 -3.52 -0.67
CA MET A 294 7.74 -3.51 -0.26
C MET A 294 8.54 -2.64 -1.22
N ASP A 295 9.09 -1.53 -0.72
CA ASP A 295 10.03 -0.70 -1.45
C ASP A 295 11.45 -1.27 -1.29
N LEU A 296 11.95 -1.88 -2.35
CA LEU A 296 13.29 -2.46 -2.45
C LEU A 296 14.29 -1.53 -3.13
N SER A 297 14.02 -0.23 -3.14
CA SER A 297 14.86 0.76 -3.84
C SER A 297 16.31 0.67 -3.43
N THR A 298 17.16 0.67 -4.45
CA THR A 298 18.62 0.83 -4.41
C THR A 298 19.02 1.96 -5.36
N GLY A 299 20.23 2.46 -5.27
CA GLY A 299 20.70 3.51 -6.17
C GLY A 299 20.41 4.92 -5.66
N LYS A 300 19.98 5.83 -6.53
CA LYS A 300 19.84 7.26 -6.20
C LYS A 300 18.43 7.63 -5.75
N ASN A 301 18.32 8.74 -5.00
CA ASN A 301 17.06 9.34 -4.55
C ASN A 301 16.20 8.40 -3.68
N ILE A 302 16.80 7.48 -2.93
CA ILE A 302 16.07 6.47 -2.14
C ILE A 302 15.13 7.16 -1.14
N HIS A 303 15.61 8.17 -0.42
CA HIS A 303 14.80 8.88 0.58
C HIS A 303 13.64 9.63 -0.07
N ALA A 304 13.89 10.37 -1.14
CA ALA A 304 12.86 11.10 -1.87
C ALA A 304 11.81 10.15 -2.46
N THR A 305 12.24 9.07 -3.12
CA THR A 305 11.35 8.04 -3.68
C THR A 305 10.44 7.46 -2.60
N ARG A 306 11.01 7.11 -1.44
CA ARG A 306 10.27 6.53 -0.31
C ARG A 306 9.24 7.49 0.27
N GLU A 307 9.57 8.78 0.42
CA GLU A 307 8.62 9.80 0.88
C GLU A 307 7.42 9.92 -0.07
N TRP A 308 7.66 9.94 -1.38
CA TRP A 308 6.59 9.98 -2.37
C TRP A 308 5.71 8.73 -2.32
N ILE A 309 6.31 7.55 -2.22
CA ILE A 309 5.58 6.28 -2.09
C ILE A 309 4.69 6.30 -0.84
N ILE A 310 5.25 6.67 0.32
CA ILE A 310 4.52 6.66 1.60
C ILE A 310 3.35 7.64 1.56
N ARG A 311 3.54 8.87 1.03
CA ARG A 311 2.48 9.88 0.98
C ARG A 311 1.35 9.52 0.00
N ASN A 312 1.61 8.64 -0.95
CA ASN A 312 0.65 8.21 -1.96
C ASN A 312 0.09 6.80 -1.71
N SER A 313 0.55 6.11 -0.66
CA SER A 313 0.15 4.73 -0.40
C SER A 313 -1.01 4.60 0.59
N PRO A 314 -2.11 3.96 0.19
CA PRO A 314 -3.19 3.59 1.10
C PRO A 314 -2.89 2.33 1.91
N VAL A 315 -1.78 1.64 1.64
CA VAL A 315 -1.37 0.40 2.30
C VAL A 315 -0.03 0.57 3.02
N PRO A 316 0.28 -0.25 4.03
CA PRO A 316 1.58 -0.22 4.69
C PRO A 316 2.74 -0.45 3.72
N ILE A 317 3.79 0.34 3.87
CA ILE A 317 5.04 0.23 3.09
C ILE A 317 6.12 -0.42 3.95
N GLY A 318 6.66 -1.53 3.47
CA GLY A 318 7.89 -2.13 3.98
C GLY A 318 9.11 -1.55 3.27
N THR A 319 10.24 -1.46 3.97
CA THR A 319 11.51 -0.97 3.40
C THR A 319 12.67 -1.85 3.81
N VAL A 320 13.81 -1.71 3.14
CA VAL A 320 15.05 -2.43 3.44
C VAL A 320 16.14 -1.43 3.83
N PRO A 321 16.25 -1.00 5.10
CA PRO A 321 17.17 0.06 5.53
C PRO A 321 18.64 -0.23 5.20
N ILE A 322 19.03 -1.50 5.21
CA ILE A 322 20.42 -1.87 4.91
C ILE A 322 20.84 -1.50 3.47
N TYR A 323 19.91 -1.49 2.52
CA TYR A 323 20.19 -1.07 1.15
C TYR A 323 20.53 0.42 1.10
N GLN A 324 19.75 1.26 1.77
CA GLN A 324 20.03 2.68 1.87
C GLN A 324 21.32 2.97 2.66
N ALA A 325 21.57 2.24 3.74
CA ALA A 325 22.79 2.38 4.50
C ALA A 325 24.03 2.02 3.66
N LEU A 326 23.94 0.99 2.82
CA LEU A 326 25.00 0.59 1.91
C LEU A 326 25.24 1.65 0.81
N GLU A 327 24.19 2.25 0.28
CA GLU A 327 24.30 3.36 -0.69
C GLU A 327 24.98 4.59 -0.08
N LYS A 328 24.78 4.86 1.21
CA LYS A 328 25.46 5.95 1.92
C LYS A 328 26.98 5.82 1.94
N VAL A 329 27.50 4.60 1.85
CA VAL A 329 28.93 4.29 1.81
C VAL A 329 29.41 3.88 0.41
N GLY A 330 28.64 4.20 -0.64
CA GLY A 330 29.00 3.93 -2.03
C GLY A 330 29.09 2.45 -2.39
N GLY A 331 28.30 1.59 -1.74
CA GLY A 331 28.28 0.14 -1.96
C GLY A 331 29.41 -0.63 -1.28
N ARG A 332 30.24 0.01 -0.47
CA ARG A 332 31.39 -0.61 0.19
C ARG A 332 31.00 -1.15 1.56
N ALA A 333 30.68 -2.42 1.61
CA ALA A 333 30.16 -3.07 2.82
C ALA A 333 31.11 -2.96 4.03
N GLU A 334 32.43 -2.93 3.80
CA GLU A 334 33.46 -2.76 4.82
C GLU A 334 33.47 -1.38 5.50
N GLU A 335 32.84 -0.40 4.88
CA GLU A 335 32.67 0.96 5.45
C GLU A 335 31.35 1.14 6.21
N LEU A 336 30.48 0.13 6.19
CA LEU A 336 29.20 0.17 6.90
C LEU A 336 29.43 0.04 8.41
N THR A 337 29.07 1.09 9.16
CA THR A 337 29.15 1.09 10.63
C THR A 337 27.76 1.02 11.26
N TRP A 338 27.71 0.67 12.55
CA TRP A 338 26.47 0.68 13.33
C TRP A 338 25.83 2.08 13.37
N GLU A 339 26.63 3.14 13.43
CA GLU A 339 26.16 4.53 13.48
C GLU A 339 25.44 4.91 12.18
N ILE A 340 26.00 4.54 11.02
CA ILE A 340 25.39 4.77 9.70
C ILE A 340 24.06 4.00 9.59
N TYR A 341 24.05 2.74 10.01
CA TYR A 341 22.85 1.93 9.99
C TYR A 341 21.76 2.47 10.90
N ARG A 342 22.12 2.82 12.16
CA ARG A 342 21.20 3.42 13.13
C ARG A 342 20.63 4.76 12.64
N ASP A 343 21.46 5.61 12.01
CA ASP A 343 21.02 6.88 11.43
C ASP A 343 20.07 6.70 10.24
N THR A 344 20.13 5.54 9.59
CA THR A 344 19.27 5.19 8.45
C THR A 344 17.89 4.69 8.91
N LEU A 345 17.81 4.00 10.05
CA LEU A 345 16.57 3.52 10.65
C LEU A 345 15.69 4.67 11.17
#